data_a270fb2d0f35578a196f9c13995a6e0d
#
_entry.id   a270fb2d0f35578a196f9c13995a6e0d
#
_cell.length_a   1.000
_cell.length_b   1.000
_cell.length_c   1.000
_cell.angle_alpha   90.00
_cell.angle_beta   90.00
_cell.angle_gamma   90.00
#
_symmetry.space_group_name_H-M   'P 1'
#
loop_
_entity.id
_entity.type
_entity.pdbx_description
1 polymer ?
#
loop_
_entity_poly.entity_id
_entity_poly.type
_entity_poly.pdbx_seq_one_letter_code
_entity_poly.pdbx_strand_id
1 'polypeptide(L)'
;NVLYTGDYSLEDDRHLMAASIPKTKKTDVLIVESTFGLAEHEDAKRREQRFLTHVEKVLKRGGRLLIPVFALGRAQELLLMLEEHWRDHPELQRYPIFYASKMADRALKIYHTYVNMMNSKVQAALTVRNPFQFKYIHNLQAQYDDDEPAVVLASPGMLQSGVSRK
;
A
#
# COMPACT_ATOMS: atom_id res chain seq x y z
N ASN A 1 -35.33 7.63 -6.67
CA ASN A 1 -33.93 7.83 -6.22
C ASN A 1 -33.07 6.67 -6.70
N VAL A 2 -31.92 6.99 -7.32
CA VAL A 2 -30.95 5.99 -7.79
C VAL A 2 -29.71 6.11 -6.90
N LEU A 3 -29.24 5.00 -6.36
CA LEU A 3 -27.96 4.89 -5.67
C LEU A 3 -26.99 4.14 -6.55
N TYR A 4 -25.87 4.79 -6.91
CA TYR A 4 -24.74 4.19 -7.61
C TYR A 4 -23.52 4.18 -6.69
N THR A 5 -22.97 3.01 -6.44
CA THR A 5 -21.90 2.87 -5.45
C THR A 5 -20.51 3.20 -6.00
N GLY A 6 -20.29 2.99 -7.30
CA GLY A 6 -18.90 2.84 -7.79
C GLY A 6 -18.23 1.63 -7.13
N ASP A 7 -16.89 1.61 -7.14
CA ASP A 7 -16.10 0.61 -6.41
C ASP A 7 -16.05 0.99 -4.93
N TYR A 8 -16.20 0.02 -4.01
CA TYR A 8 -16.21 0.28 -2.58
C TYR A 8 -15.65 -0.90 -1.78
N SER A 9 -15.23 -0.63 -0.54
CA SER A 9 -14.87 -1.65 0.44
C SER A 9 -15.55 -1.38 1.78
N LEU A 10 -16.09 -2.40 2.41
CA LEU A 10 -16.67 -2.35 3.76
C LEU A 10 -15.64 -2.63 4.85
N GLU A 11 -14.39 -2.90 4.49
CA GLU A 11 -13.27 -3.10 5.41
C GLU A 11 -12.41 -1.84 5.48
N ASP A 12 -11.96 -1.48 6.68
CA ASP A 12 -10.96 -0.43 6.85
C ASP A 12 -9.62 -0.86 6.26
N ASP A 13 -9.05 0.00 5.42
CA ASP A 13 -7.65 -0.11 5.02
C ASP A 13 -6.73 0.55 6.07
N ARG A 14 -5.41 0.44 5.91
CA ARG A 14 -4.45 1.10 6.81
C ARG A 14 -4.60 2.62 6.82
N HIS A 15 -5.02 3.22 5.72
CA HIS A 15 -5.10 4.68 5.58
C HIS A 15 -6.51 5.18 5.23
N LEU A 16 -7.40 4.35 4.73
CA LEU A 16 -8.76 4.73 4.34
C LEU A 16 -9.80 4.11 5.29
N MET A 17 -10.90 4.82 5.47
CA MET A 17 -12.06 4.32 6.17
C MET A 17 -12.86 3.37 5.29
N ALA A 18 -13.54 2.40 5.91
CA ALA A 18 -14.56 1.60 5.26
C ALA A 18 -15.66 2.48 4.67
N ALA A 19 -16.21 2.07 3.54
CA ALA A 19 -17.38 2.72 2.97
C ALA A 19 -18.58 2.60 3.92
N SER A 20 -19.37 3.66 4.00
CA SER A 20 -20.61 3.67 4.77
C SER A 20 -21.82 3.82 3.84
N ILE A 21 -22.89 3.14 4.18
CA ILE A 21 -24.15 3.29 3.43
C ILE A 21 -24.69 4.70 3.67
N PRO A 22 -24.91 5.51 2.62
CA PRO A 22 -25.46 6.84 2.80
C PRO A 22 -26.88 6.77 3.40
N LYS A 23 -27.16 7.64 4.36
CA LYS A 23 -28.51 7.77 4.95
C LYS A 23 -29.46 8.42 3.94
N THR A 24 -29.94 7.65 3.01
CA THR A 24 -30.97 8.11 2.03
C THR A 24 -32.36 7.80 2.54
N LYS A 25 -33.36 8.66 2.25
CA LYS A 25 -34.74 8.45 2.67
C LYS A 25 -35.35 7.20 2.02
N LYS A 26 -35.04 6.95 0.76
CA LYS A 26 -35.52 5.78 0.01
C LYS A 26 -34.65 5.61 -1.25
N THR A 27 -34.21 4.39 -1.52
CA THR A 27 -33.54 4.02 -2.77
C THR A 27 -34.51 3.16 -3.58
N ASP A 28 -34.84 3.61 -4.79
CA ASP A 28 -35.75 2.91 -5.71
C ASP A 28 -34.98 1.99 -6.65
N VAL A 29 -33.75 2.38 -7.00
CA VAL A 29 -32.84 1.62 -7.86
C VAL A 29 -31.44 1.64 -7.25
N LEU A 30 -30.80 0.48 -7.13
CA LEU A 30 -29.42 0.30 -6.69
C LEU A 30 -28.58 -0.22 -7.86
N ILE A 31 -27.52 0.51 -8.20
CA ILE A 31 -26.48 0.08 -9.15
C ILE A 31 -25.22 -0.15 -8.32
N VAL A 32 -24.78 -1.40 -8.23
CA VAL A 32 -23.69 -1.85 -7.35
C VAL A 32 -22.69 -2.67 -8.15
N GLU A 33 -21.39 -2.49 -7.83
CA GLU A 33 -20.34 -3.34 -8.37
C GLU A 33 -20.46 -4.76 -7.79
N SER A 34 -19.90 -5.75 -8.48
CA SER A 34 -19.90 -7.15 -8.03
C SER A 34 -18.59 -7.88 -8.35
N THR A 35 -17.50 -7.17 -8.38
CA THR A 35 -16.17 -7.68 -8.75
C THR A 35 -15.80 -8.91 -7.91
N PHE A 36 -16.08 -8.85 -6.64
CA PHE A 36 -15.86 -9.94 -5.69
C PHE A 36 -17.16 -10.46 -5.06
N GLY A 37 -18.29 -10.33 -5.75
CA GLY A 37 -19.62 -10.64 -5.20
C GLY A 37 -19.81 -12.08 -4.70
N LEU A 38 -19.03 -13.04 -5.18
CA LEU A 38 -19.04 -14.44 -4.75
C LEU A 38 -17.71 -14.88 -4.10
N ALA A 39 -16.74 -14.00 -3.94
CA ALA A 39 -15.44 -14.35 -3.39
C ALA A 39 -15.38 -14.06 -1.89
N GLU A 40 -14.96 -15.05 -1.13
CA GLU A 40 -14.55 -14.88 0.26
C GLU A 40 -13.05 -14.63 0.30
N HIS A 41 -12.64 -13.52 0.92
CA HIS A 41 -11.24 -13.19 1.09
C HIS A 41 -10.71 -13.76 2.41
N GLU A 42 -9.47 -14.24 2.37
CA GLU A 42 -8.73 -14.58 3.57
C GLU A 42 -8.62 -13.36 4.49
N ASP A 43 -8.63 -13.60 5.79
CA ASP A 43 -8.44 -12.55 6.80
C ASP A 43 -7.22 -11.68 6.52
N ALA A 44 -7.40 -10.35 6.64
CA ALA A 44 -6.38 -9.36 6.28
C ALA A 44 -5.06 -9.56 7.05
N LYS A 45 -5.13 -9.91 8.35
CA LYS A 45 -3.94 -10.13 9.18
C LYS A 45 -3.16 -11.37 8.74
N ARG A 46 -3.87 -12.44 8.33
CA ARG A 46 -3.22 -13.66 7.81
C ARG A 46 -2.51 -13.39 6.49
N ARG A 47 -3.17 -12.64 5.59
CA ARG A 47 -2.55 -12.22 4.30
C ARG A 47 -1.30 -11.40 4.53
N GLU A 48 -1.37 -10.43 5.45
CA GLU A 48 -0.25 -9.58 5.82
C GLU A 48 0.91 -10.40 6.40
N GLN A 49 0.64 -11.23 7.39
CA GLN A 49 1.67 -12.08 8.00
C GLN A 49 2.33 -13.01 6.99
N ARG A 50 1.54 -13.63 6.11
CA ARG A 50 2.06 -14.48 5.03
C ARG A 50 2.96 -13.67 4.09
N PHE A 51 2.54 -12.47 3.69
CA PHE A 51 3.33 -11.59 2.84
C PHE A 51 4.66 -11.24 3.50
N LEU A 52 4.65 -10.76 4.73
CA LEU A 52 5.85 -10.37 5.47
C LEU A 52 6.80 -11.56 5.68
N THR A 53 6.26 -12.75 5.98
CA THR A 53 7.06 -13.97 6.09
C THR A 53 7.77 -14.30 4.77
N HIS A 54 7.11 -14.12 3.63
CA HIS A 54 7.76 -14.33 2.32
C HIS A 54 8.84 -13.27 2.03
N VAL A 55 8.59 -12.01 2.37
CA VAL A 55 9.57 -10.93 2.25
C VAL A 55 10.84 -11.28 3.03
N GLU A 56 10.70 -11.60 4.30
CA GLU A 56 11.83 -11.98 5.16
C GLU A 56 12.59 -13.21 4.63
N LYS A 57 11.86 -14.24 4.21
CA LYS A 57 12.46 -15.46 3.65
C LYS A 57 13.33 -15.16 2.42
N VAL A 58 12.88 -14.28 1.55
CA VAL A 58 13.65 -13.87 0.36
C VAL A 58 14.90 -13.11 0.77
N LEU A 59 14.78 -12.13 1.66
CA LEU A 59 15.90 -11.30 2.11
C LEU A 59 16.95 -12.11 2.89
N LYS A 60 16.53 -12.98 3.82
CA LYS A 60 17.41 -13.82 4.64
C LYS A 60 18.25 -14.81 3.83
N ARG A 61 17.76 -15.23 2.64
CA ARG A 61 18.54 -16.07 1.70
C ARG A 61 19.42 -15.26 0.73
N GLY A 62 19.53 -13.93 0.92
CA GLY A 62 20.30 -13.05 0.04
C GLY A 62 19.60 -12.66 -1.27
N GLY A 63 18.29 -12.89 -1.36
CA GLY A 63 17.53 -12.58 -2.56
C GLY A 63 16.96 -11.17 -2.60
N ARG A 64 16.53 -10.75 -3.79
CA ARG A 64 15.78 -9.51 -4.03
C ARG A 64 14.31 -9.80 -4.25
N LEU A 65 13.46 -8.89 -3.82
CA LEU A 65 12.02 -8.99 -3.99
C LEU A 65 11.52 -7.82 -4.83
N LEU A 66 11.00 -8.11 -6.02
CA LEU A 66 10.27 -7.14 -6.82
C LEU A 66 8.78 -7.25 -6.51
N ILE A 67 8.17 -6.15 -6.15
CA ILE A 67 6.73 -6.02 -5.93
C ILE A 67 6.17 -5.07 -6.99
N PRO A 68 5.58 -5.59 -8.08
CA PRO A 68 4.95 -4.76 -9.09
C PRO A 68 3.68 -4.11 -8.53
N VAL A 69 3.59 -2.78 -8.59
CA VAL A 69 2.47 -2.03 -8.02
C VAL A 69 1.98 -0.92 -8.95
N PHE A 70 0.71 -0.57 -8.84
CA PHE A 70 0.27 0.74 -9.33
C PHE A 70 0.81 1.84 -8.42
N ALA A 71 1.09 3.02 -9.00
CA ALA A 71 1.66 4.14 -8.26
C ALA A 71 0.73 4.69 -7.15
N LEU A 72 -0.57 4.42 -7.23
CA LEU A 72 -1.58 4.87 -6.28
C LEU A 72 -2.43 3.70 -5.78
N GLY A 73 -2.95 3.82 -4.57
CA GLY A 73 -3.82 2.84 -3.94
C GLY A 73 -3.05 1.80 -3.13
N ARG A 74 -2.94 0.56 -3.61
CA ARG A 74 -2.31 -0.54 -2.85
C ARG A 74 -0.84 -0.35 -2.55
N ALA A 75 -0.12 0.44 -3.35
CA ALA A 75 1.28 0.77 -3.04
C ALA A 75 1.42 1.43 -1.66
N GLN A 76 0.54 2.36 -1.30
CA GLN A 76 0.58 3.06 -0.03
C GLN A 76 0.32 2.13 1.16
N GLU A 77 -0.59 1.16 1.01
CA GLU A 77 -0.82 0.11 2.00
C GLU A 77 0.46 -0.70 2.27
N LEU A 78 1.10 -1.17 1.19
CA LEU A 78 2.33 -1.97 1.29
C LEU A 78 3.49 -1.16 1.88
N LEU A 79 3.61 0.13 1.51
CA LEU A 79 4.64 1.00 2.06
C LEU A 79 4.46 1.20 3.57
N LEU A 80 3.24 1.47 4.03
CA LEU A 80 2.95 1.60 5.46
C LEU A 80 3.23 0.29 6.21
N MET A 81 2.81 -0.85 5.64
CA MET A 81 3.04 -2.18 6.22
C MET A 81 4.53 -2.50 6.37
N LEU A 82 5.31 -2.26 5.32
CA LEU A 82 6.75 -2.49 5.33
C LEU A 82 7.47 -1.54 6.28
N GLU A 83 7.12 -0.25 6.31
CA GLU A 83 7.69 0.73 7.24
C GLU A 83 7.47 0.33 8.70
N GLU A 84 6.24 -0.10 9.05
CA GLU A 84 5.91 -0.60 10.39
C GLU A 84 6.73 -1.85 10.72
N HIS A 85 6.78 -2.81 9.80
CA HIS A 85 7.51 -4.05 10.01
C HIS A 85 9.02 -3.84 10.20
N TRP A 86 9.64 -2.95 9.41
CA TRP A 86 11.06 -2.59 9.57
C TRP A 86 11.35 -1.84 10.87
N ARG A 87 10.41 -1.01 11.33
CA ARG A 87 10.52 -0.34 12.62
C ARG A 87 10.55 -1.36 13.77
N ASP A 88 9.68 -2.37 13.69
CA ASP A 88 9.49 -3.34 14.76
C ASP A 88 10.51 -4.51 14.71
N HIS A 89 11.30 -4.63 13.60
CA HIS A 89 12.31 -5.66 13.37
C HIS A 89 13.66 -5.05 12.99
N PRO A 90 14.49 -4.64 13.98
CA PRO A 90 15.77 -3.98 13.71
C PRO A 90 16.74 -4.78 12.84
N GLU A 91 16.67 -6.12 12.87
CA GLU A 91 17.48 -7.00 12.05
C GLU A 91 17.21 -6.89 10.56
N LEU A 92 16.04 -6.41 10.18
CA LEU A 92 15.66 -6.18 8.77
C LEU A 92 16.15 -4.83 8.24
N GLN A 93 16.51 -3.89 9.12
CA GLN A 93 16.87 -2.51 8.73
C GLN A 93 18.14 -2.43 7.87
N ARG A 94 18.93 -3.50 7.83
CA ARG A 94 20.06 -3.63 6.90
C ARG A 94 19.66 -3.83 5.44
N TYR A 95 18.42 -4.26 5.19
CA TYR A 95 17.90 -4.47 3.84
C TYR A 95 17.13 -3.23 3.40
N PRO A 96 17.57 -2.53 2.36
CA PRO A 96 16.87 -1.33 1.88
C PRO A 96 15.54 -1.69 1.22
N ILE A 97 14.56 -0.77 1.37
CA ILE A 97 13.31 -0.80 0.63
C ILE A 97 13.33 0.37 -0.35
N PHE A 98 13.08 0.09 -1.62
CA PHE A 98 13.01 1.11 -2.67
C PHE A 98 11.60 1.22 -3.25
N TYR A 99 11.16 2.44 -3.46
CA TYR A 99 9.96 2.72 -4.20
C TYR A 99 10.30 3.42 -5.51
N ALA A 100 10.22 2.66 -6.61
CA ALA A 100 10.65 3.08 -7.94
C ALA A 100 9.46 3.55 -8.77
N SER A 101 9.05 4.80 -8.60
CA SER A 101 8.00 5.42 -9.41
C SER A 101 8.20 6.92 -9.50
N LYS A 102 8.22 7.46 -10.72
CA LYS A 102 8.26 8.92 -10.92
C LYS A 102 7.03 9.65 -10.37
N MET A 103 5.92 8.92 -10.22
CA MET A 103 4.69 9.46 -9.62
C MET A 103 4.66 9.30 -8.10
N ALA A 104 5.51 8.45 -7.52
CA ALA A 104 5.53 8.15 -6.10
C ALA A 104 5.69 9.40 -5.23
N ASP A 105 6.67 10.24 -5.54
CA ASP A 105 6.92 11.47 -4.78
C ASP A 105 5.75 12.44 -4.85
N ARG A 106 5.12 12.55 -6.03
CA ARG A 106 3.94 13.40 -6.20
C ARG A 106 2.74 12.84 -5.44
N ALA A 107 2.54 11.52 -5.53
CA ALA A 107 1.48 10.84 -4.80
C ALA A 107 1.64 11.02 -3.29
N LEU A 108 2.83 10.77 -2.75
CA LEU A 108 3.10 10.94 -1.31
C LEU A 108 2.89 12.38 -0.85
N LYS A 109 3.25 13.39 -1.66
CA LYS A 109 2.94 14.79 -1.35
C LYS A 109 1.44 15.06 -1.28
N ILE A 110 0.64 14.45 -2.18
CA ILE A 110 -0.81 14.55 -2.16
C ILE A 110 -1.37 13.87 -0.90
N TYR A 111 -0.93 12.66 -0.58
CA TYR A 111 -1.32 11.97 0.64
C TYR A 111 -0.99 12.77 1.89
N HIS A 112 0.16 13.40 1.92
CA HIS A 112 0.55 14.32 3.00
C HIS A 112 -0.41 15.49 3.15
N THR A 113 -0.85 16.07 2.02
CA THR A 113 -1.75 17.23 2.00
C THR A 113 -3.17 16.86 2.46
N TYR A 114 -3.66 15.69 2.06
CA TYR A 114 -5.04 15.23 2.31
C TYR A 114 -5.16 14.21 3.45
N VAL A 115 -4.19 14.16 4.32
CA VAL A 115 -4.15 13.22 5.45
C VAL A 115 -5.33 13.35 6.40
N ASN A 116 -5.93 14.54 6.51
CA ASN A 116 -7.16 14.80 7.27
C ASN A 116 -8.41 14.11 6.69
N MET A 117 -8.34 13.60 5.46
CA MET A 117 -9.40 12.82 4.83
C MET A 117 -9.23 11.30 5.03
N MET A 118 -8.15 10.90 5.68
CA MET A 118 -7.85 9.50 5.97
C MET A 118 -8.55 9.01 7.24
N ASN A 119 -8.36 7.74 7.58
CA ASN A 119 -8.98 7.17 8.78
C ASN A 119 -8.42 7.77 10.08
N SER A 120 -9.14 7.56 11.18
CA SER A 120 -8.79 8.11 12.49
C SER A 120 -7.41 7.66 13.01
N LYS A 121 -6.95 6.47 12.62
CA LYS A 121 -5.62 5.94 13.01
C LYS A 121 -4.51 6.77 12.39
N VAL A 122 -4.61 7.07 11.09
CA VAL A 122 -3.64 7.93 10.38
C VAL A 122 -3.69 9.35 10.91
N GLN A 123 -4.90 9.89 11.15
CA GLN A 123 -5.05 11.23 11.72
C GLN A 123 -4.44 11.33 13.14
N ALA A 124 -4.64 10.33 14.00
CA ALA A 124 -4.01 10.28 15.30
C ALA A 124 -2.48 10.17 15.21
N ALA A 125 -1.96 9.38 14.29
CA ALA A 125 -0.51 9.26 14.09
C ALA A 125 0.14 10.58 13.67
N LEU A 126 -0.58 11.45 12.94
CA LEU A 126 -0.09 12.78 12.54
C LEU A 126 0.26 13.69 13.70
N THR A 127 -0.40 13.56 14.84
CA THR A 127 -0.09 14.39 16.01
C THR A 127 1.32 14.13 16.54
N VAL A 128 1.88 12.96 16.25
CA VAL A 128 3.24 12.55 16.64
C VAL A 128 4.20 12.64 15.46
N ARG A 129 3.84 12.05 14.33
CA ARG A 129 4.65 12.03 13.10
C ARG A 129 3.76 11.71 11.91
N ASN A 130 4.07 12.29 10.75
CA ASN A 130 3.39 11.92 9.50
C ASN A 130 3.71 10.48 9.11
N PRO A 131 2.70 9.57 9.03
CA PRO A 131 2.91 8.17 8.67
C PRO A 131 3.52 7.96 7.27
N PHE A 132 3.34 8.92 6.35
CA PHE A 132 3.91 8.89 5.01
C PHE A 132 5.30 9.51 4.91
N GLN A 133 5.90 9.91 6.03
CA GLN A 133 7.30 10.28 6.11
C GLN A 133 8.12 9.05 6.49
N PHE A 134 8.44 8.25 5.48
CA PHE A 134 9.14 6.99 5.65
C PHE A 134 10.59 7.18 6.08
N LYS A 135 11.06 6.32 6.97
CA LYS A 135 12.45 6.26 7.43
C LYS A 135 13.24 5.18 6.69
N TYR A 136 12.58 4.05 6.39
CA TYR A 136 13.21 2.85 5.84
C TYR A 136 12.96 2.68 4.35
N ILE A 137 12.11 3.51 3.74
CA ILE A 137 11.76 3.46 2.34
C ILE A 137 12.40 4.62 1.60
N HIS A 138 13.13 4.31 0.55
CA HIS A 138 13.92 5.25 -0.21
C HIS A 138 13.48 5.28 -1.68
N ASN A 139 13.72 6.40 -2.35
CA ASN A 139 13.58 6.44 -3.81
C ASN A 139 14.69 5.63 -4.47
N LEU A 140 14.35 4.83 -5.47
CA LEU A 140 15.34 4.12 -6.25
C LEU A 140 16.21 5.14 -7.00
N GLN A 141 17.49 5.21 -6.63
CA GLN A 141 18.48 6.04 -7.28
C GLN A 141 19.22 5.25 -8.37
N ALA A 142 19.81 5.96 -9.33
CA ALA A 142 20.57 5.33 -10.43
C ALA A 142 21.82 4.54 -9.98
N GLN A 143 22.24 4.72 -8.71
CA GLN A 143 23.41 4.08 -8.10
C GLN A 143 23.06 2.84 -7.24
N TYR A 144 21.83 2.35 -7.36
CA TYR A 144 21.44 1.14 -6.64
C TYR A 144 22.25 -0.06 -7.17
N ASP A 145 22.95 -0.74 -6.25
CA ASP A 145 23.67 -1.98 -6.58
C ASP A 145 22.65 -3.11 -6.74
N ASP A 146 22.60 -3.64 -7.96
CA ASP A 146 21.68 -4.69 -8.33
C ASP A 146 22.01 -6.06 -7.71
N ASP A 147 23.15 -6.22 -7.04
CA ASP A 147 23.56 -7.50 -6.45
C ASP A 147 23.20 -7.64 -4.97
N GLU A 148 22.81 -6.56 -4.29
CA GLU A 148 22.45 -6.61 -2.87
C GLU A 148 20.98 -6.99 -2.61
N PRO A 149 20.71 -7.75 -1.51
CA PRO A 149 19.32 -8.05 -1.11
C PRO A 149 18.53 -6.80 -0.80
N ALA A 150 17.36 -6.67 -1.41
CA ALA A 150 16.50 -5.52 -1.24
C ALA A 150 15.02 -5.83 -1.55
N VAL A 151 14.13 -4.94 -1.12
CA VAL A 151 12.74 -4.90 -1.55
C VAL A 151 12.56 -3.74 -2.52
N VAL A 152 12.01 -4.00 -3.69
CA VAL A 152 11.75 -2.98 -4.72
C VAL A 152 10.26 -2.97 -5.06
N LEU A 153 9.57 -1.90 -4.70
CA LEU A 153 8.22 -1.65 -5.21
C LEU A 153 8.36 -0.82 -6.49
N ALA A 154 7.85 -1.32 -7.61
CA ALA A 154 8.03 -0.66 -8.91
C ALA A 154 6.73 -0.61 -9.72
N SER A 155 6.56 0.47 -10.47
CA SER A 155 5.43 0.67 -11.39
C SER A 155 5.88 0.46 -12.85
N PRO A 156 4.94 0.02 -13.72
CA PRO A 156 3.54 -0.38 -13.47
C PRO A 156 3.40 -1.80 -12.92
N GLY A 157 2.25 -2.10 -12.30
CA GLY A 157 1.95 -3.42 -11.74
C GLY A 157 1.88 -4.56 -12.75
N MET A 158 1.67 -4.26 -14.01
CA MET A 158 1.49 -5.26 -15.09
C MET A 158 2.81 -5.66 -15.78
N LEU A 159 3.96 -5.17 -15.36
CA LEU A 159 5.29 -5.51 -15.94
C LEU A 159 5.43 -5.23 -17.45
N GLN A 160 4.57 -4.38 -18.00
CA GLN A 160 4.55 -4.12 -19.46
C GLN A 160 5.60 -3.10 -19.90
N SER A 161 6.01 -2.22 -19.01
CA SER A 161 6.92 -1.12 -19.27
C SER A 161 7.53 -0.58 -17.97
N GLY A 162 8.29 0.49 -18.03
CA GLY A 162 8.78 1.20 -16.84
C GLY A 162 9.81 0.44 -16.02
N VAL A 163 9.94 0.85 -14.74
CA VAL A 163 10.97 0.31 -13.85
C VAL A 163 10.69 -1.14 -13.45
N SER A 164 9.41 -1.51 -13.31
CA SER A 164 9.05 -2.88 -12.93
C SER A 164 9.42 -3.95 -13.99
N ARG A 165 9.68 -3.53 -15.24
CA ARG A 165 10.10 -4.43 -16.32
C ARG A 165 11.62 -4.53 -16.46
N LYS A 166 12.36 -3.52 -16.05
CA LYS A 166 13.83 -3.49 -16.12
C LYS A 166 14.46 -4.38 -15.08
#